data_3bd603115767c09bb93de58a3940b235
#
_entry.id   3bd603115767c09bb93de58a3940b235
#
_cell.length_a   1.000
_cell.length_b   1.000
_cell.length_c   1.000
_cell.angle_alpha   90.00
_cell.angle_beta   90.00
_cell.angle_gamma   90.00
#
_symmetry.space_group_name_H-M   'P 1'
#
loop_
_entity.id
_entity.type
_entity.pdbx_description
1 polymer ?
#
loop_
_entity_poly.entity_id
_entity_poly.type
_entity_poly.pdbx_seq_one_letter_code
_entity_poly.pdbx_strand_id
1 'polypeptide(L)'
;MKTKIGIIFSAAILLTSIFSSPSLIHRGTKHETNLISSNEVKAAINQESSEQSTIQKVETNQQKKWEALQLNPLPSSKNLTYSFSNSTKVFTKPFPEQYQTVNGILSFRGGPFRNNGSMGTTVISKQKLVKSWSFQTSSSAGWGGGSGWTGQPSVIEWKPQEQKIMNLYSQFKTKSNFKEVVYGSLDGRVYFLDLATGKKTRNPINIQNPIKGSVALDPRGYPLLYVGQGIPQTGKIGMRIFSLIDGSQLAFIPGIDSYSFRGWGAFDGSALFNRDDDAMLVGGENGLVYFIKLNTKYDPKAKKIKISPVISKYRYKLKNNSYQGIENSVAVFKNIAYFADNGGSIQALDIIKKRPIWANNAYDDTDASIVIENSNGTPFLYTGSEIDKQGTKGYARIQKLNGVTGKVIWEKKIPGYSIKGNHPVNGGLLGTPIVGTGPLKGQVIFNISRYKTMNGGLLISYDTVTGKEKWHLDLPNYAWSSTVAVYTKDNKAYLIQGDSVGNMYLISGSGKIINKINLGANIEASPVVVGQQVIVGTRGGKYISVNIQ
;
A
#
# COMPACT_ATOMS: atom_id res chain seq x y z
N MET A 1 -21.31 -12.32 -11.73
CA MET A 1 -22.71 -12.27 -12.24
C MET A 1 -23.07 -13.45 -13.13
N LYS A 2 -22.19 -14.02 -13.93
CA LYS A 2 -22.52 -15.18 -14.81
C LYS A 2 -22.59 -16.54 -14.09
N THR A 3 -21.95 -16.73 -12.97
CA THR A 3 -21.90 -18.02 -12.26
C THR A 3 -23.14 -18.29 -11.35
N LYS A 4 -23.86 -17.25 -10.93
CA LYS A 4 -25.08 -17.41 -10.11
C LYS A 4 -26.35 -17.70 -10.94
N ILE A 5 -26.37 -17.29 -12.22
CA ILE A 5 -27.51 -17.55 -13.11
C ILE A 5 -27.55 -19.02 -13.55
N GLY A 6 -26.41 -19.70 -13.65
CA GLY A 6 -26.34 -21.11 -14.02
C GLY A 6 -26.95 -22.08 -12.99
N ILE A 7 -26.90 -21.74 -11.71
CA ILE A 7 -27.43 -22.62 -10.63
C ILE A 7 -28.96 -22.52 -10.56
N ILE A 8 -29.54 -21.35 -10.82
CA ILE A 8 -30.99 -21.16 -10.82
C ILE A 8 -31.66 -21.88 -12.01
N PHE A 9 -30.98 -21.93 -13.18
CA PHE A 9 -31.49 -22.67 -14.33
C PHE A 9 -31.47 -24.20 -14.16
N SER A 10 -30.49 -24.75 -13.44
CA SER A 10 -30.42 -26.19 -13.16
C SER A 10 -31.54 -26.67 -12.23
N ALA A 11 -31.93 -25.89 -11.24
CA ALA A 11 -33.02 -26.24 -10.32
C ALA A 11 -34.40 -26.19 -11.02
N ALA A 12 -34.61 -25.23 -11.92
CA ALA A 12 -35.87 -25.11 -12.67
C ALA A 12 -36.07 -26.24 -13.71
N ILE A 13 -34.97 -26.74 -14.29
CA ILE A 13 -35.04 -27.86 -15.28
C ILE A 13 -35.29 -29.20 -14.58
N LEU A 14 -34.87 -29.39 -13.31
CA LEU A 14 -35.15 -30.61 -12.56
C LEU A 14 -36.62 -30.74 -12.14
N LEU A 15 -37.33 -29.63 -11.93
CA LEU A 15 -38.73 -29.61 -11.54
C LEU A 15 -39.71 -29.85 -12.73
N THR A 16 -39.28 -29.54 -13.98
CA THR A 16 -40.12 -29.77 -15.17
C THR A 16 -39.99 -31.16 -15.75
N SER A 17 -38.98 -31.94 -15.38
CA SER A 17 -38.79 -33.32 -15.89
C SER A 17 -39.56 -34.39 -15.09
N ILE A 18 -40.24 -34.03 -14.00
CA ILE A 18 -41.00 -34.97 -13.17
C ILE A 18 -42.48 -35.08 -13.63
N PHE A 19 -42.96 -34.19 -14.52
CA PHE A 19 -44.40 -34.16 -14.90
C PHE A 19 -44.73 -34.51 -16.35
N SER A 20 -43.86 -35.10 -17.13
CA SER A 20 -44.19 -35.49 -18.50
C SER A 20 -43.53 -36.82 -18.91
N SER A 21 -44.18 -37.95 -18.61
CA SER A 21 -44.16 -39.15 -19.47
C SER A 21 -45.27 -40.12 -19.12
N PRO A 22 -46.12 -40.52 -20.04
CA PRO A 22 -47.06 -41.64 -19.83
C PRO A 22 -46.44 -42.94 -20.37
N SER A 23 -46.68 -44.00 -19.57
CA SER A 23 -46.79 -45.40 -19.91
C SER A 23 -45.72 -46.10 -20.78
N LEU A 24 -45.02 -47.05 -20.15
CA LEU A 24 -44.86 -48.40 -20.72
C LEU A 24 -44.56 -49.42 -19.61
N ILE A 25 -45.41 -50.44 -19.60
CA ILE A 25 -45.44 -51.58 -18.70
C ILE A 25 -44.34 -52.57 -19.09
N HIS A 26 -43.49 -53.07 -18.18
CA HIS A 26 -43.34 -54.47 -17.79
C HIS A 26 -42.12 -54.77 -16.89
N ARG A 27 -42.44 -55.46 -15.79
CA ARG A 27 -41.66 -56.39 -14.96
C ARG A 27 -40.52 -55.86 -14.11
N GLY A 28 -40.84 -55.65 -12.81
CA GLY A 28 -40.30 -56.46 -11.72
C GLY A 28 -38.93 -56.06 -11.18
N THR A 29 -38.92 -55.06 -10.31
CA THR A 29 -38.18 -55.07 -9.02
C THR A 29 -38.77 -53.99 -8.15
N LYS A 30 -39.08 -54.30 -6.87
CA LYS A 30 -39.59 -53.37 -5.90
C LYS A 30 -38.53 -52.29 -5.59
N HIS A 31 -38.70 -51.08 -6.10
CA HIS A 31 -38.10 -49.88 -5.55
C HIS A 31 -39.23 -49.08 -4.93
N GLU A 32 -39.18 -48.92 -3.62
CA GLU A 32 -40.03 -47.98 -2.89
C GLU A 32 -39.71 -46.57 -3.41
N THR A 33 -40.63 -46.00 -4.17
CA THR A 33 -40.64 -44.57 -4.48
C THR A 33 -41.18 -43.84 -3.25
N ASN A 34 -40.25 -43.27 -2.48
CA ASN A 34 -40.62 -42.31 -1.45
C ASN A 34 -41.23 -41.07 -2.13
N LEU A 35 -42.57 -41.00 -2.10
CA LEU A 35 -43.33 -39.80 -2.46
C LEU A 35 -43.03 -38.73 -1.43
N ILE A 36 -42.24 -37.70 -1.83
CA ILE A 36 -42.00 -36.52 -1.01
C ILE A 36 -43.34 -35.90 -0.67
N SER A 37 -43.65 -35.76 0.60
CA SER A 37 -44.92 -35.22 1.06
C SER A 37 -45.06 -33.74 0.71
N SER A 38 -46.30 -33.27 0.50
CA SER A 38 -46.57 -31.84 0.23
C SER A 38 -46.06 -30.91 1.36
N ASN A 39 -45.82 -31.44 2.54
CA ASN A 39 -45.26 -30.73 3.67
C ASN A 39 -43.76 -30.56 3.58
N GLU A 40 -43.02 -31.53 3.02
CA GLU A 40 -41.57 -31.45 2.78
C GLU A 40 -41.27 -30.45 1.67
N VAL A 41 -42.11 -30.38 0.63
CA VAL A 41 -41.96 -29.37 -0.45
C VAL A 41 -42.24 -27.96 0.11
N LYS A 42 -43.25 -27.79 0.98
CA LYS A 42 -43.49 -26.50 1.64
C LYS A 42 -42.38 -26.10 2.60
N ALA A 43 -41.79 -27.05 3.32
CA ALA A 43 -40.63 -26.79 4.19
C ALA A 43 -39.41 -26.35 3.39
N ALA A 44 -39.09 -27.00 2.25
CA ALA A 44 -38.00 -26.62 1.35
C ALA A 44 -38.18 -25.21 0.75
N ILE A 45 -39.42 -24.88 0.29
CA ILE A 45 -39.74 -23.53 -0.25
C ILE A 45 -39.58 -22.45 0.84
N ASN A 46 -40.02 -22.74 2.08
CA ASN A 46 -39.88 -21.81 3.18
C ASN A 46 -38.42 -21.64 3.62
N GLN A 47 -37.58 -22.68 3.53
CA GLN A 47 -36.19 -22.64 3.81
C GLN A 47 -35.44 -21.80 2.76
N GLU A 48 -35.72 -22.02 1.47
CA GLU A 48 -35.17 -21.25 0.34
C GLU A 48 -35.53 -19.75 0.42
N SER A 49 -36.78 -19.43 0.78
CA SER A 49 -37.23 -18.05 0.98
C SER A 49 -36.56 -17.38 2.19
N SER A 50 -36.26 -18.13 3.25
CA SER A 50 -35.55 -17.65 4.44
C SER A 50 -34.07 -17.44 4.15
N GLU A 51 -33.43 -18.31 3.36
CA GLU A 51 -32.05 -18.15 2.92
C GLU A 51 -31.88 -16.97 1.95
N GLN A 52 -32.78 -16.77 0.99
CA GLN A 52 -32.80 -15.60 0.11
C GLN A 52 -32.99 -14.29 0.89
N SER A 53 -33.88 -14.28 1.87
CA SER A 53 -34.08 -13.10 2.74
C SER A 53 -32.85 -12.82 3.62
N THR A 54 -32.15 -13.87 4.04
CA THR A 54 -30.90 -13.77 4.82
C THR A 54 -29.73 -13.30 3.94
N ILE A 55 -29.63 -13.80 2.70
CA ILE A 55 -28.63 -13.35 1.71
C ILE A 55 -28.86 -11.88 1.36
N GLN A 56 -30.10 -11.47 1.09
CA GLN A 56 -30.43 -10.07 0.84
C GLN A 56 -30.15 -9.15 2.03
N LYS A 57 -30.43 -9.61 3.27
CA LYS A 57 -30.07 -8.87 4.49
C LYS A 57 -28.57 -8.79 4.71
N VAL A 58 -27.81 -9.83 4.37
CA VAL A 58 -26.34 -9.83 4.44
C VAL A 58 -25.74 -8.91 3.36
N GLU A 59 -26.26 -8.93 2.14
CA GLU A 59 -25.80 -8.05 1.05
C GLU A 59 -26.14 -6.57 1.32
N THR A 60 -27.34 -6.26 1.85
CA THR A 60 -27.68 -4.88 2.25
C THR A 60 -26.91 -4.42 3.49
N ASN A 61 -26.56 -5.29 4.43
CA ASN A 61 -25.72 -4.96 5.56
C ASN A 61 -24.24 -4.79 5.17
N GLN A 62 -23.73 -5.53 4.17
CA GLN A 62 -22.38 -5.32 3.64
C GLN A 62 -22.26 -4.00 2.87
N GLN A 63 -23.24 -3.61 2.05
CA GLN A 63 -23.26 -2.30 1.38
C GLN A 63 -23.33 -1.14 2.38
N LYS A 64 -24.14 -1.24 3.46
CA LYS A 64 -24.18 -0.24 4.54
C LYS A 64 -22.84 -0.11 5.28
N LYS A 65 -22.04 -1.17 5.38
CA LYS A 65 -20.73 -1.16 6.08
C LYS A 65 -19.67 -0.29 5.41
N TRP A 66 -19.76 -0.01 4.11
CA TRP A 66 -18.73 0.75 3.38
C TRP A 66 -19.10 2.23 3.12
N GLU A 67 -20.06 2.75 3.83
CA GLU A 67 -20.38 4.18 3.85
C GLU A 67 -19.34 4.99 4.64
N ALA A 68 -19.32 6.30 4.41
CA ALA A 68 -18.49 7.23 5.16
C ALA A 68 -18.76 7.16 6.66
N LEU A 69 -17.68 7.12 7.46
CA LEU A 69 -17.81 7.16 8.91
C LEU A 69 -18.31 8.53 9.36
N GLN A 70 -19.30 8.54 10.23
CA GLN A 70 -19.87 9.75 10.81
C GLN A 70 -19.26 10.02 12.19
N LEU A 71 -17.98 10.42 12.19
CA LEU A 71 -17.24 10.71 13.42
C LEU A 71 -17.36 12.19 13.80
N ASN A 72 -17.40 12.47 15.08
CA ASN A 72 -17.26 13.82 15.64
C ASN A 72 -15.82 14.04 16.14
N PRO A 73 -15.33 15.29 16.09
CA PRO A 73 -14.05 15.64 16.70
C PRO A 73 -14.00 15.28 18.17
N LEU A 74 -12.92 14.65 18.59
CA LEU A 74 -12.67 14.23 19.98
C LEU A 74 -11.91 15.33 20.74
N PRO A 75 -11.89 15.32 22.10
CA PRO A 75 -11.19 16.31 22.89
C PRO A 75 -9.73 16.53 22.50
N SER A 76 -8.99 15.46 22.11
CA SER A 76 -7.61 15.54 21.65
C SER A 76 -7.42 16.40 20.38
N SER A 77 -8.45 16.55 19.54
CA SER A 77 -8.38 17.43 18.36
C SER A 77 -8.30 18.92 18.74
N LYS A 78 -8.69 19.30 19.97
CA LYS A 78 -8.61 20.68 20.46
C LYS A 78 -7.18 21.17 20.66
N ASN A 79 -6.19 20.27 20.71
CA ASN A 79 -4.77 20.61 20.76
C ASN A 79 -4.21 21.03 19.38
N LEU A 80 -5.01 20.86 18.32
CA LEU A 80 -4.68 21.27 16.96
C LEU A 80 -5.26 22.64 16.65
N THR A 81 -4.41 23.54 16.14
CA THR A 81 -4.84 24.68 15.33
C THR A 81 -4.71 24.29 13.87
N TYR A 82 -5.77 24.39 13.09
CA TYR A 82 -5.73 23.96 11.69
C TYR A 82 -6.51 24.93 10.78
N SER A 83 -6.19 24.86 9.50
CA SER A 83 -6.91 25.60 8.46
C SER A 83 -6.82 24.88 7.12
N PHE A 84 -7.73 25.22 6.21
CA PHE A 84 -7.67 24.82 4.81
C PHE A 84 -7.45 26.04 3.93
N SER A 85 -6.66 25.89 2.87
CA SER A 85 -6.33 26.99 1.96
C SER A 85 -7.55 27.56 1.21
N ASN A 86 -8.61 26.77 1.08
CA ASN A 86 -9.89 27.16 0.48
C ASN A 86 -11.01 26.20 0.90
N SER A 87 -12.26 26.52 0.54
CA SER A 87 -13.45 25.73 0.87
C SER A 87 -13.76 24.59 -0.13
N THR A 88 -12.98 24.42 -1.19
CA THR A 88 -13.25 23.42 -2.23
C THR A 88 -13.39 22.02 -1.66
N LYS A 89 -14.49 21.35 -1.98
CA LYS A 89 -14.74 19.96 -1.66
C LYS A 89 -14.08 19.08 -2.71
N VAL A 90 -12.90 18.54 -2.40
CA VAL A 90 -12.14 17.65 -3.28
C VAL A 90 -12.63 16.21 -3.15
N PHE A 91 -12.86 15.77 -1.92
CA PHE A 91 -13.45 14.46 -1.62
C PHE A 91 -14.90 14.63 -1.22
N THR A 92 -15.79 13.84 -1.84
CA THR A 92 -17.23 13.78 -1.58
C THR A 92 -17.69 12.38 -1.23
N LYS A 93 -16.89 11.38 -1.56
CA LYS A 93 -17.11 9.95 -1.35
C LYS A 93 -15.99 9.33 -0.51
N PRO A 94 -16.27 8.28 0.28
CA PRO A 94 -15.22 7.50 0.90
C PRO A 94 -14.35 6.84 -0.17
N PHE A 95 -13.12 6.48 0.18
CA PHE A 95 -12.33 5.59 -0.66
C PHE A 95 -13.08 4.27 -0.86
N PRO A 96 -13.18 3.74 -2.08
CA PRO A 96 -13.94 2.53 -2.33
C PRO A 96 -13.28 1.31 -1.68
N GLU A 97 -14.08 0.32 -1.30
CA GLU A 97 -13.58 -0.93 -0.72
C GLU A 97 -12.64 -1.66 -1.69
N GLN A 98 -13.07 -1.80 -2.94
CA GLN A 98 -12.20 -2.22 -4.02
C GLN A 98 -11.42 -1.02 -4.55
N TYR A 99 -10.20 -0.81 -4.09
CA TYR A 99 -9.40 0.36 -4.41
C TYR A 99 -9.13 0.54 -5.91
N GLN A 100 -8.78 -0.53 -6.62
CA GLN A 100 -8.30 -0.49 -8.00
C GLN A 100 -9.09 -1.40 -8.95
N THR A 101 -9.10 -1.06 -10.24
CA THR A 101 -9.78 -1.82 -11.32
C THR A 101 -8.82 -2.55 -12.26
N VAL A 102 -7.52 -2.51 -11.97
CA VAL A 102 -6.46 -3.19 -12.72
C VAL A 102 -5.58 -3.97 -11.75
N ASN A 103 -4.95 -5.03 -12.23
CA ASN A 103 -4.02 -5.82 -11.42
C ASN A 103 -2.71 -5.05 -11.23
N GLY A 104 -2.19 -5.04 -9.99
CA GLY A 104 -0.93 -4.37 -9.71
C GLY A 104 -0.74 -4.01 -8.24
N ILE A 105 0.43 -3.47 -7.94
CA ILE A 105 0.78 -2.73 -6.73
C ILE A 105 1.03 -1.28 -7.17
N LEU A 106 -0.01 -0.44 -7.12
CA LEU A 106 -0.05 0.84 -7.84
C LEU A 106 0.46 2.03 -7.03
N SER A 107 0.71 1.84 -5.75
CA SER A 107 1.27 2.84 -4.84
C SER A 107 2.04 2.12 -3.73
N PHE A 108 2.71 2.85 -2.88
CA PHE A 108 3.42 2.26 -1.74
C PHE A 108 2.48 1.35 -0.92
N ARG A 109 2.86 0.09 -0.75
CA ARG A 109 2.10 -0.94 -0.03
C ARG A 109 0.67 -1.16 -0.55
N GLY A 110 0.47 -0.95 -1.86
CA GLY A 110 -0.68 -1.38 -2.66
C GLY A 110 -1.88 -0.46 -2.65
N GLY A 111 -2.38 -0.01 -1.53
CA GLY A 111 -3.63 0.75 -1.47
C GLY A 111 -3.83 1.53 -0.19
N PRO A 112 -5.09 1.91 0.13
CA PRO A 112 -5.38 2.83 1.23
C PRO A 112 -4.95 2.34 2.61
N PHE A 113 -4.90 1.03 2.84
CA PHE A 113 -4.50 0.45 4.13
C PHE A 113 -2.99 0.32 4.31
N ARG A 114 -2.21 0.56 3.26
CA ARG A 114 -0.74 0.43 3.27
C ARG A 114 -0.25 -0.94 3.76
N ASN A 115 -1.01 -1.99 3.52
CA ASN A 115 -0.77 -3.33 4.06
C ASN A 115 -0.40 -4.39 3.01
N ASN A 116 -0.27 -4.03 1.73
CA ASN A 116 -0.06 -5.00 0.66
C ASN A 116 1.15 -4.65 -0.22
N GLY A 117 2.30 -5.27 0.05
CA GLY A 117 3.51 -5.18 -0.78
C GLY A 117 3.67 -6.36 -1.75
N SER A 118 2.70 -7.28 -1.84
CA SER A 118 2.75 -8.46 -2.69
C SER A 118 1.46 -8.64 -3.49
N MET A 119 1.56 -9.27 -4.66
CA MET A 119 0.45 -9.58 -5.56
C MET A 119 0.48 -11.05 -5.94
N GLY A 120 -0.66 -11.73 -5.76
CA GLY A 120 -0.83 -13.13 -6.08
C GLY A 120 -0.21 -14.08 -5.04
N THR A 121 -0.43 -15.37 -5.25
CA THR A 121 0.17 -16.45 -4.49
C THR A 121 1.20 -17.19 -5.33
N THR A 122 2.20 -17.79 -4.70
CA THR A 122 3.25 -18.54 -5.39
C THR A 122 3.33 -20.00 -4.93
N VAL A 123 4.17 -20.77 -5.61
CA VAL A 123 4.62 -22.09 -5.17
C VAL A 123 6.10 -21.96 -4.83
N ILE A 124 6.47 -22.32 -3.61
CA ILE A 124 7.86 -22.32 -3.14
C ILE A 124 8.24 -23.77 -2.82
N SER A 125 9.03 -24.39 -3.70
CA SER A 125 9.43 -25.80 -3.59
C SER A 125 10.84 -25.98 -3.03
N LYS A 126 11.78 -25.10 -3.41
CA LYS A 126 13.21 -25.21 -3.05
C LYS A 126 13.61 -24.32 -1.89
N GLN A 127 12.74 -23.37 -1.49
CA GLN A 127 12.99 -22.38 -0.45
C GLN A 127 14.31 -21.60 -0.68
N LYS A 128 14.57 -21.21 -1.93
CA LYS A 128 15.81 -20.60 -2.36
C LYS A 128 15.57 -19.29 -3.09
N LEU A 129 16.40 -18.28 -2.83
CA LEU A 129 16.45 -17.01 -3.55
C LEU A 129 17.46 -17.10 -4.69
N VAL A 130 17.05 -16.78 -5.91
CA VAL A 130 17.90 -16.81 -7.11
C VAL A 130 17.74 -15.51 -7.90
N LYS A 131 18.86 -14.81 -8.15
CA LYS A 131 18.85 -13.61 -8.98
C LYS A 131 18.37 -13.94 -10.39
N SER A 132 17.39 -13.17 -10.90
CA SER A 132 16.80 -13.33 -12.23
C SER A 132 17.40 -12.34 -13.21
N TRP A 133 17.24 -11.04 -12.96
CA TRP A 133 17.82 -9.98 -13.77
C TRP A 133 18.28 -8.80 -12.90
N SER A 134 19.11 -7.95 -13.46
CA SER A 134 19.45 -6.67 -12.86
C SER A 134 19.50 -5.58 -13.93
N PHE A 135 19.10 -4.38 -13.53
CA PHE A 135 19.12 -3.18 -14.37
C PHE A 135 19.97 -2.12 -13.67
N GLN A 136 20.93 -1.55 -14.40
CA GLN A 136 21.78 -0.45 -13.91
C GLN A 136 21.10 0.88 -14.20
N THR A 137 20.88 1.72 -13.16
CA THR A 137 20.41 3.10 -13.31
C THR A 137 21.55 4.01 -13.75
N SER A 138 21.22 5.24 -14.13
CA SER A 138 22.21 6.31 -14.17
C SER A 138 22.62 6.73 -12.75
N SER A 139 23.46 7.72 -12.63
CA SER A 139 23.96 8.26 -11.37
C SER A 139 23.83 9.79 -11.38
N SER A 140 23.53 10.39 -10.24
CA SER A 140 23.60 11.82 -10.00
C SER A 140 24.72 12.16 -9.01
N ALA A 141 25.26 13.37 -9.11
CA ALA A 141 26.21 13.86 -8.14
C ALA A 141 25.56 13.94 -6.75
N GLY A 142 26.23 13.45 -5.72
CA GLY A 142 25.79 13.50 -4.32
C GLY A 142 24.84 12.38 -3.89
N TRP A 143 23.96 11.84 -4.76
CA TRP A 143 22.98 10.81 -4.37
C TRP A 143 23.16 9.47 -5.09
N GLY A 144 24.02 9.42 -6.12
CA GLY A 144 24.22 8.22 -6.91
C GLY A 144 22.98 7.84 -7.72
N GLY A 145 22.67 6.56 -7.77
CA GLY A 145 21.51 5.99 -8.48
C GLY A 145 20.85 4.88 -7.66
N GLY A 146 20.01 4.09 -8.33
CA GLY A 146 19.23 3.04 -7.68
C GLY A 146 18.11 3.59 -6.84
N SER A 147 17.79 2.92 -5.74
CA SER A 147 16.74 3.33 -4.84
C SER A 147 17.21 3.22 -3.41
N GLY A 148 16.84 4.19 -2.62
CA GLY A 148 17.10 4.23 -1.19
C GLY A 148 15.86 4.70 -0.45
N TRP A 149 16.04 5.04 0.83
CA TRP A 149 14.95 5.34 1.72
C TRP A 149 13.93 4.20 1.66
N THR A 150 12.68 4.43 1.84
CA THR A 150 11.68 3.35 1.80
C THR A 150 11.00 3.16 0.43
N GLY A 151 11.53 3.77 -0.65
CA GLY A 151 10.94 3.73 -1.98
C GLY A 151 10.68 2.30 -2.49
N GLN A 152 9.45 2.02 -2.90
CA GLN A 152 8.98 0.73 -3.43
C GLN A 152 8.65 0.88 -4.92
N PRO A 153 8.97 -0.09 -5.78
CA PRO A 153 8.48 -0.08 -7.15
C PRO A 153 6.96 -0.27 -7.20
N SER A 154 6.30 0.45 -8.10
CA SER A 154 4.94 0.10 -8.53
C SER A 154 5.01 -0.95 -9.63
N VAL A 155 4.03 -1.85 -9.66
CA VAL A 155 3.88 -2.85 -10.73
C VAL A 155 2.45 -2.82 -11.22
N ILE A 156 2.25 -2.78 -12.53
CA ILE A 156 0.93 -2.75 -13.14
C ILE A 156 0.84 -3.74 -14.30
N GLU A 157 -0.29 -4.41 -14.41
CA GLU A 157 -0.70 -5.14 -15.58
C GLU A 157 -1.62 -4.24 -16.42
N TRP A 158 -1.04 -3.67 -17.49
CA TRP A 158 -1.77 -2.75 -18.36
C TRP A 158 -2.86 -3.48 -19.15
N LYS A 159 -4.03 -2.85 -19.29
CA LYS A 159 -5.05 -3.32 -20.23
C LYS A 159 -4.53 -3.19 -21.66
N PRO A 160 -4.89 -4.09 -22.58
CA PRO A 160 -4.39 -4.06 -23.96
C PRO A 160 -4.65 -2.73 -24.69
N GLN A 161 -5.72 -2.03 -24.35
CA GLN A 161 -6.05 -0.73 -24.95
C GLN A 161 -5.03 0.34 -24.56
N GLU A 162 -4.73 0.48 -23.25
CA GLU A 162 -3.75 1.43 -22.75
C GLU A 162 -2.33 1.08 -23.22
N GLN A 163 -1.99 -0.21 -23.20
CA GLN A 163 -0.71 -0.72 -23.69
C GLN A 163 -0.41 -0.29 -25.14
N LYS A 164 -1.41 -0.34 -26.02
CA LYS A 164 -1.28 0.04 -27.45
C LYS A 164 -1.03 1.53 -27.66
N ILE A 165 -1.62 2.40 -26.84
CA ILE A 165 -1.58 3.85 -27.04
C ILE A 165 -0.46 4.56 -26.31
N MET A 166 0.13 3.93 -25.29
CA MET A 166 1.26 4.49 -24.55
C MET A 166 2.54 4.54 -25.38
N ASN A 167 3.51 5.38 -24.94
CA ASN A 167 4.81 5.55 -25.60
C ASN A 167 5.79 4.39 -25.34
N LEU A 168 5.28 3.17 -25.24
CA LEU A 168 6.08 1.95 -25.14
C LEU A 168 6.87 1.71 -26.43
N TYR A 169 8.05 1.06 -26.30
CA TYR A 169 8.74 0.50 -27.46
C TYR A 169 7.85 -0.55 -28.15
N SER A 170 7.99 -0.69 -29.46
CA SER A 170 7.06 -1.47 -30.30
C SER A 170 6.84 -2.91 -29.81
N GLN A 171 7.90 -3.59 -29.35
CA GLN A 171 7.81 -4.97 -28.86
C GLN A 171 6.96 -5.13 -27.60
N PHE A 172 6.72 -4.06 -26.84
CA PHE A 172 5.90 -4.11 -25.64
C PHE A 172 4.43 -3.71 -25.89
N LYS A 173 4.12 -3.07 -27.02
CA LYS A 173 2.73 -2.63 -27.33
C LYS A 173 1.75 -3.78 -27.55
N THR A 174 2.26 -4.95 -27.92
CA THR A 174 1.47 -6.16 -28.20
C THR A 174 1.87 -7.36 -27.35
N LYS A 175 2.80 -7.18 -26.41
CA LYS A 175 3.26 -8.26 -25.54
C LYS A 175 2.10 -8.76 -24.68
N SER A 176 1.80 -10.06 -24.75
CA SER A 176 0.83 -10.72 -23.87
C SER A 176 1.31 -10.76 -22.42
N ASN A 177 0.38 -10.74 -21.46
CA ASN A 177 0.68 -10.78 -20.02
C ASN A 177 1.71 -9.73 -19.57
N PHE A 178 1.70 -8.57 -20.21
CA PHE A 178 2.66 -7.50 -19.97
C PHE A 178 2.42 -6.85 -18.61
N LYS A 179 3.45 -6.95 -17.75
CA LYS A 179 3.51 -6.24 -16.49
C LYS A 179 4.69 -5.29 -16.49
N GLU A 180 4.43 -4.03 -16.20
CA GLU A 180 5.44 -2.98 -16.14
C GLU A 180 5.79 -2.64 -14.70
N VAL A 181 7.09 -2.63 -14.41
CA VAL A 181 7.68 -2.11 -13.17
C VAL A 181 7.98 -0.65 -13.38
N VAL A 182 7.45 0.22 -12.53
CA VAL A 182 7.69 1.67 -12.55
C VAL A 182 8.40 2.06 -11.28
N TYR A 183 9.60 2.60 -11.38
CA TYR A 183 10.46 2.80 -10.23
C TYR A 183 11.16 4.17 -10.24
N GLY A 184 10.98 4.93 -9.15
CA GLY A 184 11.70 6.17 -8.88
C GLY A 184 13.13 5.91 -8.44
N SER A 185 14.06 6.73 -8.90
CA SER A 185 15.50 6.59 -8.65
C SER A 185 16.10 7.83 -8.01
N LEU A 186 17.16 7.61 -7.23
CA LEU A 186 17.93 8.68 -6.59
C LEU A 186 18.71 9.54 -7.61
N ASP A 187 18.84 9.08 -8.85
CA ASP A 187 19.41 9.88 -9.94
C ASP A 187 18.40 10.86 -10.57
N GLY A 188 17.20 10.99 -9.99
CA GLY A 188 16.17 11.89 -10.46
C GLY A 188 15.39 11.39 -11.69
N ARG A 189 15.40 10.09 -11.95
CA ARG A 189 14.65 9.49 -13.06
C ARG A 189 13.61 8.49 -12.58
N VAL A 190 12.52 8.39 -13.32
CA VAL A 190 11.58 7.27 -13.24
C VAL A 190 11.90 6.29 -14.36
N TYR A 191 12.18 5.05 -14.00
CA TYR A 191 12.46 3.96 -14.92
C TYR A 191 11.24 3.07 -15.09
N PHE A 192 11.11 2.52 -16.30
CA PHE A 192 10.01 1.64 -16.72
C PHE A 192 10.62 0.36 -17.27
N LEU A 193 10.34 -0.75 -16.61
CA LEU A 193 10.96 -2.03 -16.93
C LEU A 193 9.89 -3.11 -17.13
N ASP A 194 10.15 -4.01 -18.06
CA ASP A 194 9.36 -5.24 -18.18
C ASP A 194 9.64 -6.17 -16.98
N LEU A 195 8.61 -6.56 -16.24
CA LEU A 195 8.75 -7.39 -15.06
C LEU A 195 9.51 -8.69 -15.34
N ALA A 196 9.21 -9.33 -16.47
CA ALA A 196 9.78 -10.64 -16.79
C ALA A 196 11.28 -10.57 -17.13
N THR A 197 11.76 -9.49 -17.76
CA THR A 197 13.09 -9.44 -18.36
C THR A 197 14.01 -8.33 -17.82
N GLY A 198 13.46 -7.36 -17.10
CA GLY A 198 14.20 -6.16 -16.66
C GLY A 198 14.58 -5.20 -17.79
N LYS A 199 14.14 -5.43 -19.02
CA LYS A 199 14.42 -4.54 -20.17
C LYS A 199 13.57 -3.27 -20.06
N LYS A 200 14.15 -2.12 -20.47
CA LYS A 200 13.39 -0.86 -20.56
C LYS A 200 12.21 -1.01 -21.52
N THR A 201 11.05 -0.55 -21.07
CA THR A 201 9.82 -0.57 -21.89
C THR A 201 9.61 0.72 -22.65
N ARG A 202 10.20 1.82 -22.17
CA ARG A 202 10.22 3.17 -22.74
C ARG A 202 11.42 3.96 -22.21
N ASN A 203 11.63 5.18 -22.71
CA ASN A 203 12.62 6.08 -22.18
C ASN A 203 12.26 6.50 -20.73
N PRO A 204 13.25 6.64 -19.84
CA PRO A 204 12.99 7.13 -18.49
C PRO A 204 12.53 8.60 -18.52
N ILE A 205 11.69 8.97 -17.56
CA ILE A 205 11.30 10.36 -17.33
C ILE A 205 12.30 10.99 -16.35
N ASN A 206 12.96 12.06 -16.75
CA ASN A 206 13.90 12.81 -15.93
C ASN A 206 13.18 13.96 -15.22
N ILE A 207 13.21 13.96 -13.88
CA ILE A 207 12.65 15.02 -13.04
C ILE A 207 13.72 15.79 -12.25
N GLN A 208 14.99 15.47 -12.50
CA GLN A 208 16.21 16.12 -11.99
C GLN A 208 16.53 15.82 -10.51
N ASN A 209 15.61 16.08 -9.59
CA ASN A 209 15.83 15.86 -8.16
C ASN A 209 15.63 14.40 -7.76
N PRO A 210 16.39 13.88 -6.78
CA PRO A 210 16.26 12.51 -6.30
C PRO A 210 14.83 12.14 -5.91
N ILE A 211 14.43 10.91 -6.22
CA ILE A 211 13.16 10.33 -5.83
C ILE A 211 13.45 9.36 -4.67
N LYS A 212 13.10 9.74 -3.44
CA LYS A 212 13.26 8.91 -2.26
C LYS A 212 12.05 7.97 -2.06
N GLY A 213 10.86 8.51 -2.28
CA GLY A 213 9.61 7.80 -2.07
C GLY A 213 9.18 6.91 -3.23
N SER A 214 7.99 6.36 -3.11
CA SER A 214 7.38 5.49 -4.13
C SER A 214 6.53 6.30 -5.10
N VAL A 215 6.68 6.01 -6.38
CA VAL A 215 5.75 6.51 -7.40
C VAL A 215 4.37 5.89 -7.22
N ALA A 216 3.33 6.53 -7.77
CA ALA A 216 1.99 5.96 -7.83
C ALA A 216 1.44 5.97 -9.25
N LEU A 217 0.57 5.00 -9.55
CA LEU A 217 -0.15 4.87 -10.80
C LEU A 217 -1.66 4.97 -10.55
N ASP A 218 -2.42 5.32 -11.57
CA ASP A 218 -3.85 5.52 -11.45
C ASP A 218 -4.59 4.18 -11.22
N PRO A 219 -5.37 4.04 -10.14
CA PRO A 219 -6.06 2.78 -9.81
C PRO A 219 -7.18 2.41 -10.80
N ARG A 220 -7.59 3.31 -11.69
CA ARG A 220 -8.49 3.03 -12.81
C ARG A 220 -7.76 2.34 -13.98
N GLY A 221 -6.42 2.36 -13.97
CA GLY A 221 -5.58 1.93 -15.08
C GLY A 221 -5.42 2.99 -16.17
N TYR A 222 -5.74 4.25 -15.87
CA TYR A 222 -5.43 5.35 -16.78
C TYR A 222 -3.92 5.54 -16.90
N PRO A 223 -3.40 5.93 -18.08
CA PRO A 223 -1.96 6.09 -18.29
C PRO A 223 -1.43 7.39 -17.62
N LEU A 224 -1.51 7.44 -16.31
CA LEU A 224 -1.05 8.53 -15.45
C LEU A 224 -0.02 8.04 -14.44
N LEU A 225 1.02 8.85 -14.25
CA LEU A 225 2.08 8.65 -13.27
C LEU A 225 2.12 9.84 -12.30
N TYR A 226 2.18 9.55 -11.02
CA TYR A 226 2.35 10.51 -9.93
C TYR A 226 3.69 10.28 -9.25
N VAL A 227 4.52 11.32 -9.16
CA VAL A 227 5.87 11.21 -8.60
C VAL A 227 6.27 12.42 -7.78
N GLY A 228 6.67 12.20 -6.53
CA GLY A 228 7.26 13.18 -5.64
C GLY A 228 8.77 13.25 -5.79
N GLN A 229 9.35 14.38 -5.44
CA GLN A 229 10.80 14.61 -5.37
C GLN A 229 11.22 14.73 -3.92
N GLY A 230 12.26 13.98 -3.52
CA GLY A 230 12.66 13.87 -2.12
C GLY A 230 13.67 14.93 -1.65
N ILE A 231 14.54 15.40 -2.52
CA ILE A 231 15.61 16.32 -2.11
C ILE A 231 15.78 17.42 -3.17
N PRO A 232 15.82 18.71 -2.77
CA PRO A 232 16.10 19.80 -3.69
C PRO A 232 17.60 19.82 -4.05
N GLN A 233 17.94 19.49 -5.29
CA GLN A 233 19.29 19.62 -5.83
C GLN A 233 19.33 20.59 -7.00
N THR A 234 18.35 20.48 -7.88
CA THR A 234 18.35 21.26 -9.13
C THR A 234 16.93 21.68 -9.48
N GLY A 235 16.72 22.97 -9.66
CA GLY A 235 15.45 23.52 -10.11
C GLY A 235 14.32 23.41 -9.08
N LYS A 236 13.09 23.30 -9.57
CA LYS A 236 11.88 23.31 -8.73
C LYS A 236 11.62 21.92 -8.12
N ILE A 237 11.49 21.86 -6.80
CA ILE A 237 11.08 20.66 -6.06
C ILE A 237 9.57 20.63 -5.87
N GLY A 238 8.97 19.44 -5.97
CA GLY A 238 7.53 19.25 -5.78
C GLY A 238 7.05 17.89 -6.26
N MET A 239 5.74 17.78 -6.43
CA MET A 239 5.10 16.61 -7.02
C MET A 239 4.75 16.88 -8.49
N ARG A 240 4.92 15.88 -9.34
CA ARG A 240 4.68 15.95 -10.78
C ARG A 240 3.69 14.88 -11.21
N ILE A 241 2.87 15.21 -12.19
CA ILE A 241 1.91 14.28 -12.82
C ILE A 241 2.24 14.20 -14.30
N PHE A 242 2.40 12.99 -14.82
CA PHE A 242 2.77 12.74 -16.22
C PHE A 242 1.72 11.91 -16.94
N SER A 243 1.55 12.18 -18.23
CA SER A 243 0.91 11.30 -19.19
C SER A 243 1.89 10.19 -19.59
N LEU A 244 1.47 8.93 -19.53
CA LEU A 244 2.24 7.80 -20.06
C LEU A 244 1.90 7.50 -21.52
N ILE A 245 1.00 8.27 -22.16
CA ILE A 245 0.73 8.18 -23.59
C ILE A 245 1.92 8.73 -24.38
N ASP A 246 2.48 9.85 -23.92
CA ASP A 246 3.54 10.60 -24.62
C ASP A 246 4.73 10.99 -23.72
N GLY A 247 4.63 10.79 -22.41
CA GLY A 247 5.64 11.17 -21.43
C GLY A 247 5.58 12.65 -21.01
N SER A 248 4.57 13.41 -21.46
CA SER A 248 4.44 14.84 -21.14
C SER A 248 4.06 15.08 -19.68
N GLN A 249 4.61 16.15 -19.08
CA GLN A 249 4.20 16.60 -17.75
C GLN A 249 2.86 17.35 -17.87
N LEU A 250 1.85 16.84 -17.16
CA LEU A 250 0.51 17.41 -17.15
C LEU A 250 0.32 18.46 -16.03
N ALA A 251 0.99 18.27 -14.88
CA ALA A 251 0.95 19.19 -13.77
C ALA A 251 2.23 19.17 -12.93
N PHE A 252 2.48 20.29 -12.26
CA PHE A 252 3.49 20.45 -11.23
C PHE A 252 2.86 21.10 -9.99
N ILE A 253 3.05 20.49 -8.83
CA ILE A 253 2.59 20.97 -7.54
C ILE A 253 3.83 21.36 -6.74
N PRO A 254 4.06 22.67 -6.51
CA PRO A 254 5.26 23.13 -5.81
C PRO A 254 5.32 22.58 -4.38
N GLY A 255 6.48 22.11 -3.97
CA GLY A 255 6.74 21.73 -2.58
C GLY A 255 7.09 22.93 -1.70
N ILE A 256 7.76 23.95 -2.27
CA ILE A 256 7.92 25.23 -1.60
C ILE A 256 6.59 26.00 -1.75
N ASP A 257 5.90 26.18 -0.65
CA ASP A 257 4.53 26.64 -0.62
C ASP A 257 4.35 27.71 0.48
N SER A 258 3.89 28.90 0.12
CA SER A 258 3.69 30.02 1.05
C SER A 258 2.61 29.74 2.12
N TYR A 259 1.74 28.76 1.88
CA TYR A 259 0.74 28.32 2.86
C TYR A 259 1.33 27.43 3.95
N SER A 260 2.50 26.84 3.74
CA SER A 260 3.17 25.95 4.71
C SER A 260 3.84 26.73 5.85
N PHE A 261 4.09 26.05 6.97
CA PHE A 261 4.94 26.58 8.04
C PHE A 261 6.42 26.20 7.89
N ARG A 262 6.72 25.21 7.07
CA ARG A 262 8.05 24.69 6.82
C ARG A 262 8.43 24.89 5.35
N GLY A 263 9.61 25.42 5.11
CA GLY A 263 10.12 25.67 3.75
C GLY A 263 10.75 24.47 3.04
N TRP A 264 10.60 23.24 3.57
CA TRP A 264 11.16 22.04 2.97
C TRP A 264 10.17 21.39 2.01
N GLY A 265 10.46 21.38 0.72
CA GLY A 265 9.48 21.08 -0.34
C GLY A 265 9.46 19.62 -0.82
N ALA A 266 9.98 18.67 -0.08
CA ALA A 266 10.02 17.27 -0.49
C ALA A 266 8.65 16.56 -0.37
N PHE A 267 8.49 15.51 -1.20
CA PHE A 267 7.36 14.59 -1.19
C PHE A 267 7.90 13.15 -1.24
N ASP A 268 8.09 12.54 -0.10
CA ASP A 268 8.55 11.17 0.04
C ASP A 268 7.39 10.17 0.16
N GLY A 269 6.25 10.62 0.69
CA GLY A 269 5.03 9.82 0.72
C GLY A 269 4.47 9.52 -0.67
N SER A 270 4.02 8.28 -0.88
CA SER A 270 3.34 7.86 -2.11
C SER A 270 1.91 8.40 -2.15
N ALA A 271 1.53 9.03 -3.25
CA ALA A 271 0.17 9.53 -3.45
C ALA A 271 -0.86 8.41 -3.37
N LEU A 272 -2.04 8.74 -2.83
CA LEU A 272 -3.20 7.87 -2.78
C LEU A 272 -4.34 8.48 -3.58
N PHE A 273 -5.02 7.69 -4.38
CA PHE A 273 -6.00 8.16 -5.33
C PHE A 273 -7.40 7.59 -5.05
N ASN A 274 -8.39 8.45 -4.81
CA ASN A 274 -9.79 8.04 -4.80
C ASN A 274 -10.35 8.10 -6.22
N ARG A 275 -10.57 6.92 -6.82
CA ARG A 275 -11.06 6.80 -8.20
C ARG A 275 -12.47 7.33 -8.41
N ASP A 276 -13.32 7.29 -7.36
CA ASP A 276 -14.73 7.68 -7.43
C ASP A 276 -14.91 9.20 -7.34
N ASP A 277 -13.92 9.89 -6.83
CA ASP A 277 -13.85 11.36 -6.78
C ASP A 277 -12.87 11.94 -7.81
N ASP A 278 -12.14 11.14 -8.56
CA ASP A 278 -11.04 11.59 -9.43
C ASP A 278 -10.08 12.53 -8.67
N ALA A 279 -9.68 12.09 -7.48
CA ALA A 279 -8.98 12.93 -6.53
C ALA A 279 -7.79 12.23 -5.86
N MET A 280 -6.71 12.97 -5.64
CA MET A 280 -5.47 12.53 -5.04
C MET A 280 -5.28 13.14 -3.65
N LEU A 281 -4.72 12.34 -2.72
CA LEU A 281 -4.31 12.74 -1.38
C LEU A 281 -2.82 12.42 -1.19
N VAL A 282 -2.05 13.40 -0.70
CA VAL A 282 -0.64 13.21 -0.40
C VAL A 282 -0.17 14.14 0.70
N GLY A 283 0.71 13.66 1.59
CA GLY A 283 1.46 14.46 2.55
C GLY A 283 2.72 15.05 1.93
N GLY A 284 3.14 16.21 2.40
CA GLY A 284 4.42 16.82 2.04
C GLY A 284 5.27 17.11 3.28
N GLU A 285 6.58 17.06 3.14
CA GLU A 285 7.50 17.41 4.22
C GLU A 285 7.46 18.89 4.60
N ASN A 286 6.75 19.70 3.84
CA ASN A 286 6.42 21.07 4.22
C ASN A 286 5.29 21.16 5.27
N GLY A 287 4.77 20.03 5.74
CA GLY A 287 3.73 19.94 6.77
C GLY A 287 2.31 20.15 6.25
N LEU A 288 2.10 20.06 4.94
CA LEU A 288 0.77 20.14 4.33
C LEU A 288 0.27 18.77 3.92
N VAL A 289 -1.03 18.55 4.04
CA VAL A 289 -1.73 17.49 3.32
C VAL A 289 -2.45 18.10 2.12
N TYR A 290 -2.14 17.60 0.94
CA TYR A 290 -2.68 18.09 -0.33
C TYR A 290 -3.88 17.25 -0.76
N PHE A 291 -4.96 17.93 -1.06
CA PHE A 291 -6.22 17.43 -1.61
C PHE A 291 -6.30 17.93 -3.04
N ILE A 292 -6.25 17.05 -4.03
CA ILE A 292 -6.09 17.44 -5.42
C ILE A 292 -7.16 16.75 -6.27
N LYS A 293 -8.15 17.52 -6.72
CA LYS A 293 -9.13 17.11 -7.73
C LYS A 293 -8.48 17.19 -9.09
N LEU A 294 -8.37 16.11 -9.86
CA LEU A 294 -7.67 16.13 -11.14
C LEU A 294 -8.50 16.67 -12.29
N ASN A 295 -9.83 16.50 -12.28
CA ASN A 295 -10.72 16.80 -13.41
C ASN A 295 -10.22 16.15 -14.71
N THR A 296 -9.96 14.83 -14.61
CA THR A 296 -9.36 14.04 -15.68
C THR A 296 -10.30 13.90 -16.88
N LYS A 297 -9.79 14.20 -18.07
CA LYS A 297 -10.44 13.91 -19.36
C LYS A 297 -9.56 12.91 -20.10
N TYR A 298 -10.05 11.67 -20.22
CA TYR A 298 -9.34 10.58 -20.89
C TYR A 298 -10.14 10.07 -22.09
N ASP A 299 -9.54 10.15 -23.27
CA ASP A 299 -10.07 9.61 -24.51
C ASP A 299 -9.03 8.66 -25.13
N PRO A 300 -9.19 7.34 -24.95
CA PRO A 300 -8.27 6.35 -25.49
C PRO A 300 -8.32 6.25 -27.02
N LYS A 301 -9.45 6.60 -27.68
CA LYS A 301 -9.56 6.60 -29.14
C LYS A 301 -8.73 7.73 -29.73
N ALA A 302 -8.83 8.92 -29.16
CA ALA A 302 -8.03 10.07 -29.55
C ALA A 302 -6.58 10.02 -29.01
N LYS A 303 -6.24 8.99 -28.20
CA LYS A 303 -4.95 8.84 -27.51
C LYS A 303 -4.57 10.09 -26.72
N LYS A 304 -5.51 10.63 -25.98
CA LYS A 304 -5.35 11.88 -25.22
C LYS A 304 -5.77 11.73 -23.77
N ILE A 305 -4.96 12.29 -22.87
CA ILE A 305 -5.32 12.47 -21.47
C ILE A 305 -4.95 13.88 -21.05
N LYS A 306 -5.85 14.54 -20.32
CA LYS A 306 -5.66 15.88 -19.78
C LYS A 306 -6.18 15.94 -18.36
N ILE A 307 -5.58 16.79 -17.55
CA ILE A 307 -6.05 17.10 -16.20
C ILE A 307 -6.14 18.63 -16.02
N SER A 308 -7.00 19.07 -15.11
CA SER A 308 -7.11 20.47 -14.69
C SER A 308 -7.21 20.50 -13.15
N PRO A 309 -6.05 20.41 -12.45
CA PRO A 309 -6.05 20.20 -11.01
C PRO A 309 -6.62 21.38 -10.23
N VAL A 310 -7.50 21.08 -9.27
CA VAL A 310 -7.95 22.02 -8.24
C VAL A 310 -7.43 21.53 -6.89
N ILE A 311 -6.71 22.39 -6.17
CA ILE A 311 -5.96 22.02 -4.97
C ILE A 311 -6.54 22.70 -3.74
N SER A 312 -6.81 21.93 -2.70
CA SER A 312 -7.05 22.40 -1.34
C SER A 312 -5.98 21.79 -0.43
N LYS A 313 -5.50 22.56 0.55
CA LYS A 313 -4.39 22.17 1.40
C LYS A 313 -4.82 22.25 2.86
N TYR A 314 -4.54 21.21 3.61
CA TYR A 314 -4.70 21.19 5.06
C TYR A 314 -3.37 21.55 5.71
N ARG A 315 -3.40 22.50 6.61
CA ARG A 315 -2.27 22.99 7.44
C ARG A 315 -2.65 22.90 8.90
N TYR A 316 -1.70 22.50 9.75
CA TYR A 316 -1.95 22.37 11.17
C TYR A 316 -0.73 22.76 12.01
N LYS A 317 -1.00 23.07 13.27
CA LYS A 317 -0.02 23.12 14.36
C LYS A 317 -0.55 22.33 15.54
N LEU A 318 0.29 21.48 16.13
CA LEU A 318 0.01 20.80 17.37
C LEU A 318 0.86 21.42 18.48
N LYS A 319 0.28 21.65 19.66
CA LYS A 319 0.99 22.15 20.82
C LYS A 319 2.20 21.24 21.12
N ASN A 320 3.37 21.84 21.34
CA ASN A 320 4.64 21.14 21.60
C ASN A 320 5.19 20.31 20.43
N ASN A 321 4.74 20.54 19.20
CA ASN A 321 5.32 19.97 18.00
C ASN A 321 5.81 21.08 17.06
N SER A 322 7.12 21.15 16.83
CA SER A 322 7.76 22.12 15.92
C SER A 322 8.19 21.48 14.59
N TYR A 323 7.95 20.18 14.39
CA TYR A 323 8.36 19.42 13.20
C TYR A 323 7.15 18.75 12.57
N GLN A 324 6.45 19.46 11.67
CA GLN A 324 5.22 18.96 11.03
C GLN A 324 5.43 18.31 9.66
N GLY A 325 6.65 18.05 9.23
CA GLY A 325 6.91 17.38 7.94
C GLY A 325 6.26 15.99 7.87
N ILE A 326 5.61 15.66 6.74
CA ILE A 326 4.95 14.37 6.54
C ILE A 326 5.74 13.60 5.48
N GLU A 327 6.58 12.65 5.92
CA GLU A 327 7.39 11.79 5.05
C GLU A 327 6.68 10.47 4.72
N ASN A 328 5.88 9.97 5.65
CA ASN A 328 5.14 8.73 5.46
C ASN A 328 4.01 8.84 4.41
N SER A 329 3.65 7.71 3.84
CA SER A 329 2.50 7.61 2.94
C SER A 329 1.20 7.61 3.74
N VAL A 330 0.33 8.59 3.49
CA VAL A 330 -0.97 8.68 4.15
C VAL A 330 -1.77 7.39 3.95
N ALA A 331 -2.35 6.85 5.04
CA ALA A 331 -3.26 5.72 4.99
C ALA A 331 -4.71 6.22 5.14
N VAL A 332 -5.68 5.51 4.54
CA VAL A 332 -7.09 5.92 4.58
C VAL A 332 -8.00 4.73 4.86
N PHE A 333 -8.91 4.92 5.80
CA PHE A 333 -10.05 4.03 6.00
C PHE A 333 -11.34 4.79 5.69
N LYS A 334 -12.00 4.43 4.61
CA LYS A 334 -13.20 5.11 4.12
C LYS A 334 -12.94 6.62 3.85
N ASN A 335 -13.41 7.49 4.73
CA ASN A 335 -13.22 8.95 4.65
C ASN A 335 -12.24 9.49 5.70
N ILE A 336 -11.58 8.63 6.47
CA ILE A 336 -10.65 9.05 7.51
C ILE A 336 -9.21 8.77 7.06
N ALA A 337 -8.44 9.82 6.88
CA ALA A 337 -7.01 9.77 6.60
C ALA A 337 -6.20 9.74 7.89
N TYR A 338 -5.17 8.90 7.92
CA TYR A 338 -4.22 8.75 9.03
C TYR A 338 -2.81 9.02 8.53
N PHE A 339 -2.09 9.84 9.25
CA PHE A 339 -0.69 10.17 8.98
C PHE A 339 0.04 10.55 10.27
N ALA A 340 1.35 10.50 10.21
CA ALA A 340 2.23 10.99 11.27
C ALA A 340 3.18 12.04 10.69
N ASP A 341 3.91 12.74 11.56
CA ASP A 341 4.86 13.76 11.16
C ASP A 341 6.25 13.58 11.81
N ASN A 342 7.23 14.37 11.37
CA ASN A 342 8.61 14.34 11.88
C ASN A 342 8.73 14.70 13.39
N GLY A 343 7.67 15.23 14.01
CA GLY A 343 7.56 15.41 15.45
C GLY A 343 6.96 14.20 16.15
N GLY A 344 6.47 13.19 15.39
CA GLY A 344 5.87 11.97 15.90
C GLY A 344 4.41 12.12 16.33
N SER A 345 3.72 13.20 15.94
CA SER A 345 2.27 13.28 16.14
C SER A 345 1.53 12.41 15.15
N ILE A 346 0.47 11.75 15.61
CA ILE A 346 -0.40 10.92 14.78
C ILE A 346 -1.76 11.58 14.73
N GLN A 347 -2.36 11.69 13.54
CA GLN A 347 -3.63 12.37 13.35
C GLN A 347 -4.62 11.51 12.56
N ALA A 348 -5.91 11.73 12.84
CA ALA A 348 -7.04 11.27 12.03
C ALA A 348 -7.78 12.49 11.49
N LEU A 349 -7.92 12.55 10.16
CA LEU A 349 -8.52 13.65 9.43
C LEU A 349 -9.69 13.16 8.59
N ASP A 350 -10.90 13.68 8.82
CA ASP A 350 -12.03 13.45 7.93
C ASP A 350 -11.84 14.27 6.65
N ILE A 351 -11.53 13.60 5.55
CA ILE A 351 -11.23 14.24 4.27
C ILE A 351 -12.48 14.78 3.56
N ILE A 352 -13.67 14.28 3.86
CA ILE A 352 -14.93 14.75 3.30
C ILE A 352 -15.41 16.00 4.05
N LYS A 353 -15.45 15.93 5.39
CA LYS A 353 -15.87 17.05 6.24
C LYS A 353 -14.78 18.09 6.46
N LYS A 354 -13.55 17.81 5.99
CA LYS A 354 -12.38 18.69 6.11
C LYS A 354 -12.13 19.14 7.56
N ARG A 355 -12.07 18.19 8.49
CA ARG A 355 -11.83 18.47 9.90
C ARG A 355 -11.05 17.34 10.59
N PRO A 356 -10.14 17.64 11.51
CA PRO A 356 -9.49 16.63 12.32
C PRO A 356 -10.50 15.96 13.27
N ILE A 357 -10.33 14.66 13.46
CA ILE A 357 -11.14 13.86 14.41
C ILE A 357 -10.41 13.75 15.74
N TRP A 358 -9.13 13.39 15.70
CA TRP A 358 -8.26 13.33 16.87
C TRP A 358 -6.79 13.54 16.46
N ALA A 359 -5.97 13.91 17.44
CA ALA A 359 -4.52 13.94 17.32
C ALA A 359 -3.88 13.46 18.61
N ASN A 360 -2.84 12.64 18.48
CA ASN A 360 -2.00 12.22 19.59
C ASN A 360 -0.80 13.16 19.74
N ASN A 361 -0.23 13.20 20.95
CA ASN A 361 0.95 14.01 21.22
C ASN A 361 2.14 13.53 20.39
N ALA A 362 2.99 14.48 20.04
CA ALA A 362 4.28 14.22 19.42
C ALA A 362 5.21 13.42 20.34
N TYR A 363 6.02 12.54 19.76
CA TYR A 363 7.01 11.75 20.48
C TYR A 363 8.40 11.87 19.85
N ASP A 364 8.66 11.13 18.77
CA ASP A 364 9.88 11.18 17.98
C ASP A 364 9.52 11.01 16.49
N ASP A 365 10.45 11.20 15.60
CA ASP A 365 10.21 11.14 14.16
C ASP A 365 9.48 9.86 13.74
N THR A 366 8.61 9.96 12.73
CA THR A 366 7.78 8.85 12.28
C THR A 366 7.69 8.81 10.76
N ASP A 367 8.67 8.16 10.12
CA ASP A 367 8.73 7.94 8.67
C ASP A 367 7.97 6.71 8.22
N ALA A 368 7.88 5.70 9.07
CA ALA A 368 7.12 4.50 8.77
C ALA A 368 5.64 4.83 8.52
N SER A 369 5.11 4.40 7.37
CA SER A 369 3.68 4.59 7.08
C SER A 369 2.80 3.82 8.04
N ILE A 370 1.69 4.44 8.44
CA ILE A 370 0.66 3.80 9.25
C ILE A 370 0.00 2.68 8.45
N VAL A 371 -0.11 1.49 9.05
CA VAL A 371 -0.81 0.35 8.45
C VAL A 371 -2.14 0.15 9.12
N ILE A 372 -3.18 -0.10 8.31
CA ILE A 372 -4.55 -0.28 8.78
C ILE A 372 -4.95 -1.75 8.72
N GLU A 373 -5.45 -2.27 9.84
CA GLU A 373 -6.23 -3.51 9.93
C GLU A 373 -7.71 -3.15 10.01
N ASN A 374 -8.52 -3.67 9.09
CA ASN A 374 -9.96 -3.59 9.19
C ASN A 374 -10.48 -4.82 9.97
N SER A 375 -10.96 -4.61 11.17
CA SER A 375 -11.63 -5.65 11.95
C SER A 375 -13.11 -5.32 12.09
N ASN A 376 -13.96 -5.99 11.30
CA ASN A 376 -15.40 -5.83 11.31
C ASN A 376 -15.88 -4.36 11.21
N GLY A 377 -15.26 -3.58 10.31
CA GLY A 377 -15.60 -2.18 10.09
C GLY A 377 -14.93 -1.19 11.04
N THR A 378 -14.13 -1.65 11.99
CA THR A 378 -13.30 -0.82 12.87
C THR A 378 -11.86 -0.81 12.37
N PRO A 379 -11.27 0.37 12.06
CA PRO A 379 -9.87 0.46 11.71
C PRO A 379 -8.98 0.39 12.95
N PHE A 380 -7.99 -0.50 12.95
CA PHE A 380 -6.89 -0.51 13.89
C PHE A 380 -5.62 -0.08 13.17
N LEU A 381 -4.84 0.78 13.83
CA LEU A 381 -3.64 1.38 13.26
C LEU A 381 -2.41 0.78 13.91
N TYR A 382 -1.42 0.43 13.08
CA TYR A 382 -0.10 0.00 13.55
C TYR A 382 0.95 0.98 13.05
N THR A 383 1.75 1.49 13.96
CA THR A 383 2.75 2.53 13.71
C THR A 383 3.84 2.50 14.78
N GLY A 384 4.85 3.31 14.61
CA GLY A 384 5.87 3.50 15.62
C GLY A 384 6.85 4.60 15.23
N SER A 385 7.65 5.04 16.20
CA SER A 385 8.63 6.10 16.02
C SER A 385 10.00 5.56 15.64
N GLU A 386 10.78 6.42 15.04
CA GLU A 386 12.22 6.30 14.98
C GLU A 386 12.87 6.55 16.36
N ILE A 387 14.17 6.42 16.40
CA ILE A 387 15.05 6.92 17.46
C ILE A 387 15.92 7.97 16.79
N ASP A 388 15.42 9.19 16.70
CA ASP A 388 16.12 10.32 16.07
C ASP A 388 16.66 11.29 17.10
N LYS A 389 15.80 11.80 18.00
CA LYS A 389 16.13 12.84 18.96
C LYS A 389 16.63 12.31 20.31
N GLN A 390 16.69 10.99 20.50
CA GLN A 390 16.96 10.38 21.81
C GLN A 390 18.45 10.03 22.04
N GLY A 391 19.22 9.73 20.99
CA GLY A 391 20.62 9.33 21.08
C GLY A 391 20.81 7.84 21.44
N THR A 392 21.94 7.49 22.07
CA THR A 392 22.38 6.09 22.26
C THR A 392 21.60 5.30 23.32
N LYS A 393 20.73 5.94 24.08
CA LYS A 393 19.84 5.30 25.08
C LYS A 393 18.38 5.47 24.73
N GLY A 394 18.07 5.54 23.45
CA GLY A 394 16.73 5.72 22.94
C GLY A 394 15.93 4.43 22.85
N TYR A 395 14.65 4.57 22.53
CA TYR A 395 13.77 3.45 22.19
C TYR A 395 12.79 3.82 21.10
N ALA A 396 12.52 2.88 20.21
CA ALA A 396 11.40 2.98 19.29
C ALA A 396 10.09 2.70 20.05
N ARG A 397 9.09 3.53 19.82
CA ARG A 397 7.76 3.37 20.40
C ARG A 397 6.84 2.78 19.33
N ILE A 398 6.53 1.51 19.45
CA ILE A 398 5.60 0.85 18.52
C ILE A 398 4.24 0.65 19.18
N GLN A 399 3.16 0.85 18.41
CA GLN A 399 1.81 0.96 18.95
C GLN A 399 0.76 0.32 18.06
N LYS A 400 -0.29 -0.21 18.70
CA LYS A 400 -1.61 -0.41 18.11
C LYS A 400 -2.57 0.65 18.65
N LEU A 401 -3.29 1.34 17.77
CA LEU A 401 -4.31 2.33 18.14
C LEU A 401 -5.67 1.93 17.56
N ASN A 402 -6.72 2.34 18.25
CA ASN A 402 -8.06 2.35 17.67
C ASN A 402 -8.17 3.57 16.74
N GLY A 403 -8.40 3.35 15.44
CA GLY A 403 -8.44 4.44 14.45
C GLY A 403 -9.63 5.40 14.62
N VAL A 404 -10.73 4.95 15.23
CA VAL A 404 -11.88 5.81 15.51
C VAL A 404 -11.62 6.77 16.67
N THR A 405 -10.96 6.29 17.73
CA THR A 405 -10.81 7.04 18.98
C THR A 405 -9.41 7.59 19.23
N GLY A 406 -8.40 7.13 18.49
CA GLY A 406 -6.99 7.46 18.74
C GLY A 406 -6.41 6.82 20.00
N LYS A 407 -7.19 6.03 20.76
CA LYS A 407 -6.72 5.38 21.98
C LYS A 407 -5.69 4.30 21.67
N VAL A 408 -4.57 4.32 22.39
CA VAL A 408 -3.58 3.25 22.35
C VAL A 408 -4.18 2.01 23.00
N ILE A 409 -4.15 0.88 22.27
CA ILE A 409 -4.61 -0.43 22.73
C ILE A 409 -3.47 -1.16 23.40
N TRP A 410 -2.31 -1.15 22.77
CA TRP A 410 -1.06 -1.60 23.36
C TRP A 410 0.14 -0.83 22.78
N GLU A 411 1.19 -0.78 23.57
CA GLU A 411 2.46 -0.12 23.23
C GLU A 411 3.63 -0.98 23.64
N LYS A 412 4.73 -0.93 22.85
CA LYS A 412 6.02 -1.52 23.19
C LYS A 412 7.12 -0.47 23.01
N LYS A 413 8.09 -0.49 23.91
CA LYS A 413 9.32 0.30 23.85
C LYS A 413 10.47 -0.63 23.54
N ILE A 414 11.04 -0.49 22.35
CA ILE A 414 12.14 -1.33 21.87
C ILE A 414 13.43 -0.51 21.92
N PRO A 415 14.41 -0.88 22.78
CA PRO A 415 15.68 -0.16 22.88
C PRO A 415 16.43 -0.12 21.55
N GLY A 416 17.13 0.96 21.28
CA GLY A 416 17.96 1.10 20.09
C GLY A 416 18.83 2.35 20.15
N TYR A 417 19.56 2.58 19.09
CA TYR A 417 20.61 3.59 19.03
C TYR A 417 20.32 4.64 17.96
N SER A 418 20.71 5.88 18.23
CA SER A 418 20.87 6.95 17.25
C SER A 418 22.11 7.79 17.57
N ILE A 419 22.60 8.53 16.58
CA ILE A 419 23.66 9.52 16.76
C ILE A 419 23.08 10.88 16.45
N LYS A 420 23.19 11.80 17.39
CA LYS A 420 22.81 13.22 17.25
C LYS A 420 23.99 14.03 16.70
N GLY A 421 23.71 15.18 16.13
CA GLY A 421 24.71 16.14 15.69
C GLY A 421 24.62 16.47 14.21
N ASN A 422 25.74 16.96 13.64
CA ASN A 422 25.77 17.43 12.23
C ASN A 422 25.62 16.32 11.19
N HIS A 423 25.85 15.06 11.60
CA HIS A 423 25.66 13.87 10.77
C HIS A 423 24.78 12.88 11.55
N PRO A 424 23.47 13.15 11.66
CA PRO A 424 22.58 12.32 12.43
C PRO A 424 22.47 10.93 11.82
N VAL A 425 22.31 9.93 12.68
CA VAL A 425 22.08 8.55 12.29
C VAL A 425 20.87 8.02 13.05
N ASN A 426 19.81 7.71 12.35
CA ASN A 426 18.54 7.30 12.92
C ASN A 426 18.48 5.78 13.10
N GLY A 427 17.82 5.36 14.16
CA GLY A 427 17.44 3.98 14.43
C GLY A 427 15.93 3.85 14.65
N GLY A 428 15.50 2.73 15.19
CA GLY A 428 14.10 2.48 15.48
C GLY A 428 13.29 2.00 14.27
N LEU A 429 12.03 2.41 14.17
CA LEU A 429 11.12 1.96 13.13
C LEU A 429 11.16 2.90 11.92
N LEU A 430 11.92 2.54 10.88
CA LEU A 430 11.93 3.24 9.60
C LEU A 430 11.11 2.48 8.54
N GLY A 431 11.17 1.16 8.53
CA GLY A 431 10.38 0.34 7.63
C GLY A 431 8.92 0.21 8.08
N THR A 432 8.00 0.24 7.12
CA THR A 432 6.56 0.07 7.38
C THR A 432 6.25 -1.36 7.81
N PRO A 433 5.48 -1.59 8.89
CA PRO A 433 5.16 -2.91 9.40
C PRO A 433 4.23 -3.71 8.46
N ILE A 434 4.10 -5.01 8.74
CA ILE A 434 3.14 -5.90 8.09
C ILE A 434 2.05 -6.26 9.09
N VAL A 435 0.78 -6.11 8.71
CA VAL A 435 -0.33 -6.81 9.34
C VAL A 435 -0.59 -8.09 8.56
N GLY A 436 -0.46 -9.23 9.20
CA GLY A 436 -0.56 -10.53 8.57
C GLY A 436 -1.97 -10.88 8.10
N THR A 437 -2.05 -11.54 6.95
CA THR A 437 -3.28 -12.13 6.40
C THR A 437 -3.06 -13.63 6.18
N GLY A 438 -4.12 -14.38 5.89
CA GLY A 438 -4.01 -15.83 5.68
C GLY A 438 -3.23 -16.53 6.80
N PRO A 439 -2.12 -17.24 6.50
CA PRO A 439 -1.30 -17.95 7.50
C PRO A 439 -0.66 -17.05 8.56
N LEU A 440 -0.53 -15.75 8.30
CA LEU A 440 -0.03 -14.76 9.26
C LEU A 440 -1.13 -14.01 10.00
N LYS A 441 -2.40 -14.35 9.80
CA LYS A 441 -3.53 -13.69 10.47
C LYS A 441 -3.31 -13.65 12.00
N GLY A 442 -3.61 -12.50 12.61
CA GLY A 442 -3.39 -12.27 14.04
C GLY A 442 -1.94 -11.94 14.42
N GLN A 443 -1.09 -11.64 13.44
CA GLN A 443 0.27 -11.18 13.65
C GLN A 443 0.49 -9.78 13.05
N VAL A 444 1.25 -8.95 13.74
CA VAL A 444 1.85 -7.74 13.19
C VAL A 444 3.36 -7.83 13.35
N ILE A 445 4.09 -7.52 12.28
CA ILE A 445 5.55 -7.70 12.22
C ILE A 445 6.21 -6.34 11.98
N PHE A 446 7.15 -5.99 12.86
CA PHE A 446 7.94 -4.76 12.81
C PHE A 446 9.41 -5.08 12.57
N ASN A 447 10.11 -4.23 11.83
CA ASN A 447 11.56 -4.25 11.72
C ASN A 447 12.15 -3.04 12.42
N ILE A 448 13.03 -3.25 13.38
CA ILE A 448 13.66 -2.20 14.19
C ILE A 448 15.13 -2.11 13.80
N SER A 449 15.54 -0.95 13.38
CA SER A 449 16.92 -0.65 13.01
C SER A 449 17.74 -0.25 14.23
N ARG A 450 19.04 -0.63 14.22
CA ARG A 450 20.03 -0.32 15.26
C ARG A 450 19.63 -0.83 16.63
N TYR A 451 19.13 -2.07 16.65
CA TYR A 451 18.77 -2.80 17.86
C TYR A 451 20.01 -3.47 18.47
N LYS A 452 20.17 -3.39 19.79
CA LYS A 452 21.32 -3.89 20.58
C LYS A 452 22.68 -3.30 20.20
N THR A 453 22.93 -2.98 18.95
CA THR A 453 24.16 -2.38 18.43
C THR A 453 23.84 -1.38 17.32
N MET A 454 24.79 -0.51 16.97
CA MET A 454 24.64 0.43 15.85
C MET A 454 24.43 -0.27 14.50
N ASN A 455 24.91 -1.48 14.35
CA ASN A 455 24.77 -2.25 13.11
C ASN A 455 23.64 -3.27 13.16
N GLY A 456 23.15 -3.63 14.34
CA GLY A 456 22.15 -4.69 14.49
C GLY A 456 20.73 -4.28 14.08
N GLY A 457 19.91 -5.26 13.75
CA GLY A 457 18.50 -5.10 13.47
C GLY A 457 17.67 -6.13 14.20
N LEU A 458 16.36 -5.90 14.24
CA LEU A 458 15.39 -6.80 14.84
C LEU A 458 14.18 -6.92 13.95
N LEU A 459 13.76 -8.13 13.64
CA LEU A 459 12.44 -8.42 13.12
C LEU A 459 11.61 -9.06 14.24
N ILE A 460 10.46 -8.48 14.58
CA ILE A 460 9.66 -8.92 15.72
C ILE A 460 8.18 -8.98 15.38
N SER A 461 7.53 -10.04 15.81
CA SER A 461 6.11 -10.29 15.61
C SER A 461 5.35 -10.24 16.93
N TYR A 462 4.25 -9.50 16.91
CA TYR A 462 3.31 -9.45 18.02
C TYR A 462 1.94 -9.98 17.62
N ASP A 463 1.24 -10.53 18.59
CA ASP A 463 -0.18 -10.84 18.47
C ASP A 463 -0.99 -9.54 18.33
N THR A 464 -1.83 -9.46 17.30
CA THR A 464 -2.56 -8.21 17.01
C THR A 464 -3.57 -7.83 18.10
N VAL A 465 -4.11 -8.79 18.85
CA VAL A 465 -5.11 -8.54 19.90
C VAL A 465 -4.45 -8.16 21.20
N THR A 466 -3.53 -9.01 21.67
CA THR A 466 -2.95 -8.92 23.01
C THR A 466 -1.66 -8.09 23.09
N GLY A 467 -1.00 -7.87 21.94
CA GLY A 467 0.34 -7.29 21.91
C GLY A 467 1.42 -8.18 22.54
N LYS A 468 1.14 -9.47 22.79
CA LYS A 468 2.17 -10.41 23.25
C LYS A 468 3.10 -10.77 22.09
N GLU A 469 4.39 -10.86 22.40
CA GLU A 469 5.39 -11.32 21.42
C GLU A 469 5.07 -12.77 21.01
N LYS A 470 5.13 -13.03 19.69
CA LYS A 470 5.00 -14.36 19.10
C LYS A 470 6.36 -14.96 18.76
N TRP A 471 7.23 -14.15 18.21
CA TRP A 471 8.61 -14.49 17.90
C TRP A 471 9.42 -13.22 17.59
N HIS A 472 10.74 -13.31 17.70
CA HIS A 472 11.67 -12.33 17.17
C HIS A 472 12.86 -13.00 16.49
N LEU A 473 13.53 -12.22 15.65
CA LEU A 473 14.75 -12.58 14.93
C LEU A 473 15.72 -11.42 14.99
N ASP A 474 16.84 -11.62 15.68
CA ASP A 474 17.95 -10.68 15.64
C ASP A 474 18.63 -10.76 14.26
N LEU A 475 18.78 -9.62 13.61
CA LEU A 475 19.49 -9.49 12.35
C LEU A 475 20.89 -8.92 12.61
N PRO A 476 21.94 -9.46 11.98
CA PRO A 476 23.31 -8.98 12.19
C PRO A 476 23.52 -7.55 11.67
N ASN A 477 22.68 -7.11 10.74
CA ASN A 477 22.72 -5.78 10.17
C ASN A 477 21.34 -5.13 10.25
N TYR A 478 21.31 -3.79 10.46
CA TYR A 478 20.06 -3.06 10.50
C TYR A 478 19.35 -3.05 9.14
N ALA A 479 18.05 -2.88 9.18
CA ALA A 479 17.19 -2.85 8.00
C ALA A 479 16.27 -1.64 8.02
N TRP A 480 16.35 -0.79 6.99
CA TRP A 480 15.38 0.28 6.73
C TRP A 480 14.28 -0.18 5.77
N SER A 481 14.61 -1.17 4.96
CA SER A 481 13.68 -1.79 4.01
C SER A 481 12.42 -2.31 4.71
N SER A 482 11.25 -1.96 4.23
CA SER A 482 10.00 -2.53 4.74
C SER A 482 9.92 -4.01 4.40
N THR A 483 9.65 -4.85 5.40
CA THR A 483 9.43 -6.29 5.19
C THR A 483 8.21 -6.52 4.31
N VAL A 484 8.23 -7.53 3.44
CA VAL A 484 7.07 -7.93 2.61
C VAL A 484 6.73 -9.39 2.85
N ALA A 485 5.44 -9.68 3.05
CA ALA A 485 4.94 -11.05 3.16
C ALA A 485 4.69 -11.65 1.78
N VAL A 486 5.01 -12.93 1.64
CA VAL A 486 4.76 -13.76 0.46
C VAL A 486 3.88 -14.93 0.88
N TYR A 487 2.76 -15.09 0.18
CA TYR A 487 1.80 -16.15 0.49
C TYR A 487 1.85 -17.24 -0.57
N THR A 488 1.73 -18.50 -0.14
CA THR A 488 1.80 -19.66 -1.03
C THR A 488 0.44 -20.29 -1.23
N LYS A 489 0.31 -21.06 -2.32
CA LYS A 489 -0.93 -21.79 -2.63
C LYS A 489 -1.24 -22.90 -1.61
N ASP A 490 -0.21 -23.45 -0.96
CA ASP A 490 -0.31 -24.46 0.12
C ASP A 490 -0.48 -23.84 1.52
N ASN A 491 -0.99 -22.59 1.58
CA ASN A 491 -1.32 -21.87 2.80
C ASN A 491 -0.14 -21.67 3.76
N LYS A 492 1.06 -21.44 3.23
CA LYS A 492 2.23 -21.00 3.99
C LYS A 492 2.51 -19.52 3.74
N ALA A 493 3.29 -18.90 4.62
CA ALA A 493 3.78 -17.55 4.43
C ALA A 493 5.28 -17.47 4.68
N TYR A 494 5.92 -16.61 3.90
CA TYR A 494 7.32 -16.25 4.05
C TYR A 494 7.44 -14.73 4.10
N LEU A 495 8.58 -14.24 4.58
CA LEU A 495 8.90 -12.83 4.65
C LEU A 495 10.17 -12.58 3.83
N ILE A 496 10.16 -11.47 3.10
CA ILE A 496 11.35 -10.93 2.41
C ILE A 496 11.81 -9.71 3.16
N GLN A 497 13.09 -9.70 3.57
CA GLN A 497 13.74 -8.60 4.27
C GLN A 497 15.09 -8.26 3.65
N GLY A 498 15.32 -6.98 3.33
CA GLY A 498 16.62 -6.45 2.93
C GLY A 498 17.37 -5.84 4.12
N ASP A 499 18.72 -5.84 4.10
CA ASP A 499 19.54 -5.19 5.12
C ASP A 499 20.55 -4.19 4.55
N SER A 500 21.24 -3.48 5.45
CA SER A 500 22.18 -2.40 5.14
C SER A 500 23.47 -2.83 4.42
N VAL A 501 23.79 -4.12 4.38
CA VAL A 501 24.96 -4.65 3.67
C VAL A 501 24.59 -5.43 2.40
N GLY A 502 23.31 -5.33 2.00
CA GLY A 502 22.82 -5.90 0.75
C GLY A 502 22.35 -7.34 0.83
N ASN A 503 22.18 -7.92 2.01
CA ASN A 503 21.54 -9.22 2.11
C ASN A 503 20.03 -9.08 1.95
N MET A 504 19.46 -9.99 1.17
CA MET A 504 18.03 -10.26 1.11
C MET A 504 17.79 -11.63 1.75
N TYR A 505 16.90 -11.67 2.73
CA TYR A 505 16.54 -12.86 3.48
C TYR A 505 15.18 -13.39 3.03
N LEU A 506 15.06 -14.70 2.91
CA LEU A 506 13.81 -15.45 2.91
C LEU A 506 13.62 -16.00 4.33
N ILE A 507 12.55 -15.58 5.00
CA ILE A 507 12.28 -15.90 6.39
C ILE A 507 10.93 -16.61 6.46
N SER A 508 10.79 -17.65 7.29
CA SER A 508 9.49 -18.30 7.51
C SER A 508 8.51 -17.36 8.24
N GLY A 509 7.22 -17.65 8.16
CA GLY A 509 6.20 -16.92 8.92
C GLY A 509 6.35 -17.01 10.45
N SER A 510 7.23 -17.90 10.94
CA SER A 510 7.60 -18.05 12.35
C SER A 510 8.95 -17.41 12.72
N GLY A 511 9.53 -16.59 11.83
CA GLY A 511 10.74 -15.81 12.12
C GLY A 511 12.07 -16.58 11.93
N LYS A 512 12.08 -17.71 11.25
CA LYS A 512 13.32 -18.47 10.98
C LYS A 512 13.89 -18.12 9.61
N ILE A 513 15.18 -17.77 9.53
CA ILE A 513 15.88 -17.59 8.25
C ILE A 513 15.93 -18.93 7.52
N ILE A 514 15.40 -18.96 6.30
CA ILE A 514 15.37 -20.14 5.41
C ILE A 514 16.50 -20.05 4.39
N ASN A 515 16.67 -18.87 3.78
CA ASN A 515 17.70 -18.65 2.78
C ASN A 515 18.14 -17.18 2.79
N LYS A 516 19.31 -16.91 2.22
CA LYS A 516 19.88 -15.58 2.09
C LYS A 516 20.66 -15.46 0.78
N ILE A 517 20.54 -14.29 0.12
CA ILE A 517 21.36 -13.89 -1.03
C ILE A 517 21.89 -12.48 -0.81
N ASN A 518 23.13 -12.20 -1.23
CA ASN A 518 23.67 -10.84 -1.21
C ASN A 518 23.51 -10.19 -2.60
N LEU A 519 22.95 -8.97 -2.62
CA LEU A 519 22.71 -8.19 -3.84
C LEU A 519 23.78 -7.14 -4.12
N GLY A 520 24.82 -7.07 -3.28
CA GLY A 520 26.04 -6.30 -3.51
C GLY A 520 26.06 -4.90 -2.93
N ALA A 521 24.92 -4.34 -2.48
CA ALA A 521 24.87 -3.00 -1.87
C ALA A 521 23.64 -2.87 -0.96
N ASN A 522 23.70 -1.90 -0.03
CA ASN A 522 22.64 -1.60 0.93
C ASN A 522 21.23 -1.59 0.29
N ILE A 523 20.29 -2.29 0.93
CA ILE A 523 18.88 -2.38 0.57
C ILE A 523 18.07 -1.55 1.56
N GLU A 524 17.96 -0.25 1.32
CA GLU A 524 17.05 0.65 2.05
C GLU A 524 15.64 0.61 1.46
N ALA A 525 15.55 0.43 0.16
CA ALA A 525 14.30 0.39 -0.59
C ALA A 525 13.42 -0.78 -0.17
N SER A 526 12.12 -0.57 -0.20
CA SER A 526 11.13 -1.62 0.08
C SER A 526 10.92 -2.51 -1.15
N PRO A 527 10.96 -3.84 -1.01
CA PRO A 527 10.68 -4.74 -2.13
C PRO A 527 9.19 -4.76 -2.49
N VAL A 528 8.89 -5.14 -3.73
CA VAL A 528 7.57 -5.58 -4.17
C VAL A 528 7.65 -7.03 -4.62
N VAL A 529 6.58 -7.79 -4.40
CA VAL A 529 6.51 -9.21 -4.80
C VAL A 529 5.35 -9.44 -5.76
N VAL A 530 5.63 -10.09 -6.88
CA VAL A 530 4.62 -10.48 -7.88
C VAL A 530 4.76 -11.97 -8.14
N GLY A 531 3.83 -12.76 -7.60
CA GLY A 531 3.95 -14.22 -7.61
C GLY A 531 5.22 -14.66 -6.87
N GLN A 532 6.15 -15.27 -7.60
CA GLN A 532 7.46 -15.71 -7.07
C GLN A 532 8.60 -14.70 -7.27
N GLN A 533 8.33 -13.56 -7.90
CA GLN A 533 9.35 -12.58 -8.31
C GLN A 533 9.37 -11.39 -7.35
N VAL A 534 10.52 -11.13 -6.76
CA VAL A 534 10.81 -9.99 -5.89
C VAL A 534 11.57 -8.95 -6.68
N ILE A 535 11.13 -7.69 -6.66
CA ILE A 535 11.84 -6.56 -7.27
C ILE A 535 12.23 -5.59 -6.17
N VAL A 536 13.50 -5.19 -6.16
CA VAL A 536 14.03 -4.22 -5.19
C VAL A 536 15.13 -3.36 -5.81
N GLY A 537 15.25 -2.14 -5.34
CA GLY A 537 16.38 -1.26 -5.64
C GLY A 537 17.46 -1.33 -4.56
N THR A 538 18.69 -1.02 -4.94
CA THR A 538 19.83 -0.94 -4.01
C THR A 538 20.52 0.42 -4.11
N ARG A 539 21.23 0.81 -3.07
CA ARG A 539 22.09 2.02 -3.06
C ARG A 539 23.29 1.90 -4.03
N GLY A 540 23.54 0.71 -4.56
CA GLY A 540 24.55 0.46 -5.58
C GLY A 540 24.11 0.79 -7.02
N GLY A 541 23.04 1.56 -7.20
CA GLY A 541 22.60 2.00 -8.52
C GLY A 541 21.88 0.91 -9.32
N LYS A 542 21.33 -0.13 -8.68
CA LYS A 542 20.71 -1.26 -9.39
C LYS A 542 19.28 -1.51 -8.94
N TYR A 543 18.44 -1.86 -9.91
CA TYR A 543 17.19 -2.58 -9.68
C TYR A 543 17.42 -4.05 -9.98
N ILE A 544 17.01 -4.90 -9.04
CA ILE A 544 17.31 -6.33 -9.08
C ILE A 544 16.02 -7.11 -8.91
N SER A 545 15.87 -8.13 -9.75
CA SER A 545 14.84 -9.15 -9.61
C SER A 545 15.44 -10.42 -9.01
N VAL A 546 14.74 -10.97 -8.02
CA VAL A 546 15.08 -12.24 -7.36
C VAL A 546 13.87 -13.14 -7.42
N ASN A 547 14.03 -14.36 -7.90
CA ASN A 547 12.98 -15.39 -7.87
C ASN A 547 13.06 -16.19 -6.57
N ILE A 548 11.91 -16.47 -5.99
CA ILE A 548 11.72 -17.39 -4.88
C ILE A 548 11.36 -18.75 -5.49
N GLN A 549 12.22 -19.75 -5.34
CA GLN A 549 12.04 -21.10 -5.87
C GLN A 549 11.61 -22.10 -4.81
#